data_22a334e7c51544089eefdb4c45345017
#
_entry.id   22a334e7c51544089eefdb4c45345017
#
_cell.length_a   1.000
_cell.length_b   1.000
_cell.length_c   1.000
_cell.angle_alpha   90.00
_cell.angle_beta   90.00
_cell.angle_gamma   90.00
#
_symmetry.space_group_name_H-M   'P 1'
#
loop_
_entity.id
_entity.type
_entity.pdbx_description
1 polymer ?
#
loop_
_entity_poly.entity_id
_entity_poly.type
_entity_poly.pdbx_seq_one_letter_code
_entity_poly.pdbx_strand_id
1 'polypeptide(L)'
;EGGIGIGVPIGYLPNTKADEMFSVFKLAGEMDALVYTHVREGNILSIQEVIANAVLTSAPLHIVHVNSMSLGQIQLALDMVRDAQHKGFDISTELYPYTAGSTLIQSTVFNDGWQKNKGITYKDLQWVATGERLTKETFDQYRKTGGTVILHVMKPAWIATGIAAPGVIIASDGMPYAKL
;
A
#
# COMPACT_ATOMS: atom_id res chain seq x y z
N GLU A 1 -4.00 -26.19 6.47
CA GLU A 1 -5.38 -25.96 5.99
C GLU A 1 -5.44 -25.15 4.67
N GLY A 2 -4.34 -25.06 3.89
CA GLY A 2 -4.31 -24.48 2.55
C GLY A 2 -4.05 -22.98 2.46
N GLY A 3 -3.60 -22.32 3.53
CA GLY A 3 -3.10 -20.94 3.46
C GLY A 3 -1.78 -20.88 2.69
N ILE A 4 -1.63 -19.88 1.79
CA ILE A 4 -0.43 -19.70 0.95
C ILE A 4 0.49 -18.59 1.46
N GLY A 5 0.13 -17.88 2.53
CA GLY A 5 0.90 -16.79 3.10
C GLY A 5 0.11 -16.00 4.14
N ILE A 6 0.70 -14.93 4.64
CA ILE A 6 0.16 -14.06 5.69
C ILE A 6 -0.13 -12.68 5.10
N GLY A 7 -1.39 -12.27 5.06
CA GLY A 7 -1.79 -10.92 4.66
C GLY A 7 -1.66 -9.92 5.81
N VAL A 8 -0.90 -8.85 5.62
CA VAL A 8 -0.63 -7.85 6.67
C VAL A 8 -0.98 -6.44 6.19
N PRO A 9 -2.21 -5.96 6.40
CA PRO A 9 -2.65 -4.64 5.98
C PRO A 9 -2.29 -3.56 7.02
N ILE A 10 -1.01 -3.32 7.29
CA ILE A 10 -0.54 -2.42 8.38
C ILE A 10 -1.15 -1.02 8.27
N GLY A 11 -1.29 -0.48 7.07
CA GLY A 11 -1.84 0.86 6.85
C GLY A 11 -3.28 1.05 7.36
N TYR A 12 -3.99 -0.06 7.58
CA TYR A 12 -5.35 -0.06 8.15
C TYR A 12 -5.38 -0.40 9.64
N LEU A 13 -4.22 -0.69 10.24
CA LEU A 13 -4.05 -1.11 11.63
C LEU A 13 -3.17 -0.10 12.40
N PRO A 14 -3.67 1.12 12.68
CA PRO A 14 -2.85 2.23 13.17
C PRO A 14 -2.21 1.98 14.55
N ASN A 15 -2.74 1.03 15.32
CA ASN A 15 -2.23 0.69 16.66
C ASN A 15 -1.20 -0.43 16.64
N THR A 16 -0.93 -1.05 15.49
CA THR A 16 0.07 -2.12 15.37
C THR A 16 1.47 -1.56 15.57
N LYS A 17 2.16 -2.08 16.57
CA LYS A 17 3.50 -1.65 16.96
C LYS A 17 4.58 -2.37 16.16
N ALA A 18 5.79 -1.82 16.17
CA ALA A 18 6.93 -2.40 15.45
C ALA A 18 7.34 -3.79 15.97
N ASP A 19 7.24 -4.03 17.28
CA ASP A 19 7.52 -5.32 17.90
C ASP A 19 6.50 -6.40 17.53
N GLU A 20 5.23 -6.04 17.41
CA GLU A 20 4.18 -6.92 16.90
C GLU A 20 4.46 -7.30 15.44
N MET A 21 4.77 -6.31 14.59
CA MET A 21 5.14 -6.55 13.21
C MET A 21 6.36 -7.45 13.08
N PHE A 22 7.41 -7.17 13.84
CA PHE A 22 8.61 -8.01 13.84
C PHE A 22 8.30 -9.46 14.24
N SER A 23 7.41 -9.67 15.22
CA SER A 23 6.97 -11.01 15.65
C SER A 23 6.24 -11.78 14.54
N VAL A 24 5.40 -11.09 13.75
CA VAL A 24 4.72 -11.69 12.58
C VAL A 24 5.74 -12.11 11.53
N PHE A 25 6.70 -11.24 11.19
CA PHE A 25 7.76 -11.57 10.23
C PHE A 25 8.65 -12.69 10.73
N LYS A 26 8.99 -12.74 12.03
CA LYS A 26 9.75 -13.82 12.61
C LYS A 26 9.05 -15.17 12.45
N LEU A 27 7.76 -15.23 12.77
CA LEU A 27 6.97 -16.45 12.57
C LEU A 27 6.91 -16.84 11.09
N ALA A 28 6.74 -15.85 10.19
CA ALA A 28 6.72 -16.09 8.75
C ALA A 28 8.04 -16.69 8.25
N GLY A 29 9.18 -16.16 8.71
CA GLY A 29 10.51 -16.71 8.38
C GLY A 29 10.73 -18.12 8.92
N GLU A 30 10.29 -18.41 10.15
CA GLU A 30 10.37 -19.77 10.74
C GLU A 30 9.53 -20.80 9.96
N MET A 31 8.44 -20.36 9.32
CA MET A 31 7.49 -21.19 8.57
C MET A 31 7.71 -21.18 7.05
N ASP A 32 8.68 -20.41 6.56
CA ASP A 32 8.85 -20.12 5.13
C ASP A 32 7.54 -19.64 4.46
N ALA A 33 6.79 -18.80 5.17
CA ALA A 33 5.49 -18.30 4.76
C ALA A 33 5.61 -16.91 4.15
N LEU A 34 5.12 -16.72 2.93
CA LEU A 34 5.14 -15.43 2.24
C LEU A 34 4.28 -14.38 2.96
N VAL A 35 4.87 -13.22 3.26
CA VAL A 35 4.16 -12.07 3.83
C VAL A 35 3.73 -11.14 2.70
N TYR A 36 2.42 -10.95 2.53
CA TYR A 36 1.85 -9.93 1.63
C TYR A 36 1.51 -8.69 2.45
N THR A 37 2.13 -7.55 2.14
CA THR A 37 1.93 -6.37 3.00
C THR A 37 1.52 -5.12 2.25
N HIS A 38 0.41 -4.51 2.73
CA HIS A 38 0.12 -3.10 2.57
C HIS A 38 0.85 -2.34 3.66
N VAL A 39 1.92 -1.63 3.31
CA VAL A 39 2.80 -0.96 4.28
C VAL A 39 2.07 0.12 5.08
N ARG A 40 2.66 0.55 6.18
CA ARG A 40 2.03 1.42 7.19
C ARG A 40 1.55 2.76 6.63
N GLU A 41 2.38 3.42 5.86
CA GLU A 41 2.09 4.72 5.23
C GLU A 41 2.65 4.78 3.82
N GLY A 42 2.13 5.68 2.99
CA GLY A 42 2.62 5.94 1.65
C GLY A 42 3.94 6.74 1.65
N ASN A 43 5.00 6.18 2.23
CA ASN A 43 6.32 6.77 2.28
C ASN A 43 7.44 5.72 2.30
N ILE A 44 8.67 6.16 2.03
CA ILE A 44 9.82 5.26 1.94
C ILE A 44 10.19 4.58 3.26
N LEU A 45 9.93 5.21 4.41
CA LEU A 45 10.25 4.63 5.71
C LEU A 45 9.41 3.39 6.00
N SER A 46 8.16 3.39 5.57
CA SER A 46 7.27 2.22 5.71
C SER A 46 7.71 1.06 4.82
N ILE A 47 8.28 1.34 3.64
CA ILE A 47 8.88 0.31 2.77
C ILE A 47 10.17 -0.23 3.42
N GLN A 48 11.01 0.64 3.99
CA GLN A 48 12.20 0.23 4.74
C GLN A 48 11.85 -0.65 5.95
N GLU A 49 10.77 -0.33 6.69
CA GLU A 49 10.29 -1.12 7.83
C GLU A 49 10.07 -2.58 7.44
N VAL A 50 9.33 -2.82 6.35
CA VAL A 50 9.00 -4.20 5.96
C VAL A 50 10.18 -4.93 5.32
N ILE A 51 11.02 -4.25 4.55
CA ILE A 51 12.26 -4.83 4.01
C ILE A 51 13.20 -5.20 5.16
N ALA A 52 13.38 -4.33 6.16
CA ALA A 52 14.24 -4.61 7.31
C ALA A 52 13.73 -5.83 8.10
N ASN A 53 12.42 -5.92 8.35
CA ASN A 53 11.83 -7.08 8.99
C ASN A 53 12.07 -8.36 8.20
N ALA A 54 11.84 -8.36 6.88
CA ALA A 54 12.07 -9.50 6.01
C ALA A 54 13.54 -9.95 6.02
N VAL A 55 14.46 -9.00 5.88
CA VAL A 55 15.93 -9.28 5.90
C VAL A 55 16.39 -9.86 7.23
N LEU A 56 15.92 -9.30 8.35
CA LEU A 56 16.33 -9.75 9.70
C LEU A 56 15.77 -11.12 10.08
N THR A 57 14.62 -11.49 9.50
CA THR A 57 13.91 -12.73 9.85
C THR A 57 13.97 -13.80 8.76
N SER A 58 14.56 -13.47 7.61
CA SER A 58 14.55 -14.30 6.39
C SER A 58 13.15 -14.66 5.90
N ALA A 59 12.12 -13.86 6.25
CA ALA A 59 10.77 -14.07 5.79
C ALA A 59 10.63 -13.68 4.31
N PRO A 60 10.04 -14.53 3.45
CA PRO A 60 9.65 -14.12 2.10
C PRO A 60 8.66 -12.96 2.15
N LEU A 61 8.86 -11.93 1.31
CA LEU A 61 8.07 -10.69 1.35
C LEU A 61 7.52 -10.33 -0.03
N HIS A 62 6.23 -9.99 -0.10
CA HIS A 62 5.62 -9.34 -1.24
C HIS A 62 5.05 -7.98 -0.81
N ILE A 63 5.62 -6.89 -1.35
CA ILE A 63 5.11 -5.53 -1.12
C ILE A 63 4.05 -5.24 -2.16
N VAL A 64 2.79 -5.12 -1.74
CA VAL A 64 1.68 -4.86 -2.66
C VAL A 64 1.64 -3.40 -3.09
N HIS A 65 1.17 -3.13 -4.32
CA HIS A 65 0.93 -1.82 -4.92
C HIS A 65 1.98 -0.74 -4.55
N VAL A 66 3.26 -1.06 -4.75
CA VAL A 66 4.41 -0.20 -4.35
C VAL A 66 4.31 1.23 -4.89
N ASN A 67 3.64 1.44 -6.03
CA ASN A 67 3.45 2.76 -6.63
C ASN A 67 2.65 3.71 -5.73
N SER A 68 1.56 3.25 -5.12
CA SER A 68 0.76 4.06 -4.21
C SER A 68 1.43 4.25 -2.84
N MET A 69 2.35 3.35 -2.48
CA MET A 69 3.05 3.37 -1.20
C MET A 69 4.38 4.14 -1.25
N SER A 70 4.93 4.38 -2.44
CA SER A 70 6.17 5.15 -2.61
C SER A 70 5.97 6.51 -3.29
N LEU A 71 4.88 6.69 -4.04
CA LEU A 71 4.55 7.91 -4.78
C LEU A 71 5.76 8.43 -5.58
N GLY A 72 6.19 9.67 -5.36
CA GLY A 72 7.33 10.28 -6.03
C GLY A 72 8.69 9.63 -5.72
N GLN A 73 8.75 8.71 -4.77
CA GLN A 73 9.96 7.97 -4.38
C GLN A 73 10.00 6.56 -4.99
N ILE A 74 9.19 6.29 -6.02
CA ILE A 74 9.06 4.97 -6.65
C ILE A 74 10.42 4.39 -7.09
N GLN A 75 11.30 5.18 -7.68
CA GLN A 75 12.61 4.71 -8.09
C GLN A 75 13.44 4.20 -6.91
N LEU A 76 13.46 4.95 -5.80
CA LEU A 76 14.19 4.56 -4.59
C LEU A 76 13.60 3.27 -3.99
N ALA A 77 12.28 3.13 -3.94
CA ALA A 77 11.62 1.93 -3.45
C ALA A 77 12.00 0.69 -4.27
N LEU A 78 12.00 0.82 -5.60
CA LEU A 78 12.37 -0.27 -6.51
C LEU A 78 13.87 -0.61 -6.42
N ASP A 79 14.74 0.39 -6.25
CA ASP A 79 16.17 0.17 -6.04
C ASP A 79 16.42 -0.62 -4.75
N MET A 80 15.71 -0.30 -3.67
CA MET A 80 15.80 -1.03 -2.39
C MET A 80 15.35 -2.49 -2.51
N VAL A 81 14.25 -2.75 -3.21
CA VAL A 81 13.76 -4.12 -3.48
C VAL A 81 14.80 -4.88 -4.28
N ARG A 82 15.30 -4.31 -5.38
CA ARG A 82 16.32 -4.93 -6.24
C ARG A 82 17.62 -5.21 -5.48
N ASP A 83 18.08 -4.28 -4.65
CA ASP A 83 19.31 -4.47 -3.88
C ASP A 83 19.17 -5.58 -2.83
N ALA A 84 17.98 -5.73 -2.24
CA ALA A 84 17.69 -6.86 -1.34
C ALA A 84 17.69 -8.20 -2.11
N GLN A 85 17.07 -8.23 -3.29
CA GLN A 85 17.07 -9.41 -4.18
C GLN A 85 18.51 -9.82 -4.58
N HIS A 86 19.36 -8.86 -4.96
CA HIS A 86 20.77 -9.12 -5.29
C HIS A 86 21.58 -9.68 -4.12
N LYS A 87 21.15 -9.43 -2.89
CA LYS A 87 21.73 -10.02 -1.68
C LYS A 87 21.12 -11.39 -1.32
N GLY A 88 20.23 -11.91 -2.14
CA GLY A 88 19.64 -13.23 -1.98
C GLY A 88 18.38 -13.29 -1.10
N PHE A 89 17.79 -12.14 -0.77
CA PHE A 89 16.51 -12.11 -0.03
C PHE A 89 15.32 -12.32 -0.98
N ASP A 90 14.37 -13.14 -0.56
CA ASP A 90 13.13 -13.38 -1.32
C ASP A 90 12.14 -12.24 -1.09
N ILE A 91 12.32 -11.17 -1.85
CA ILE A 91 11.46 -9.98 -1.81
C ILE A 91 10.94 -9.69 -3.21
N SER A 92 9.64 -9.53 -3.34
CA SER A 92 8.96 -9.17 -4.58
C SER A 92 8.02 -7.98 -4.38
N THR A 93 7.58 -7.39 -5.47
CA THR A 93 6.63 -6.28 -5.43
C THR A 93 5.77 -6.22 -6.67
N GLU A 94 4.62 -5.59 -6.53
CA GLU A 94 3.70 -5.31 -7.62
C GLU A 94 3.29 -3.84 -7.66
N LEU A 95 2.76 -3.43 -8.79
CA LEU A 95 2.08 -2.14 -8.97
C LEU A 95 0.84 -2.28 -9.84
N TYR A 96 -0.04 -1.32 -9.80
CA TYR A 96 -1.15 -1.19 -10.73
C TYR A 96 -0.96 0.02 -11.68
N PRO A 97 -1.45 -0.07 -12.96
CA PRO A 97 -1.15 0.93 -13.99
C PRO A 97 -2.08 2.14 -13.95
N TYR A 98 -2.71 2.44 -12.82
CA TYR A 98 -3.65 3.55 -12.67
C TYR A 98 -3.00 4.71 -11.90
N THR A 99 -3.45 5.95 -12.19
CA THR A 99 -2.99 7.16 -11.49
C THR A 99 -3.79 7.46 -10.22
N ALA A 100 -4.69 6.57 -9.83
CA ALA A 100 -5.52 6.70 -8.66
C ALA A 100 -5.61 5.37 -7.92
N GLY A 101 -5.75 5.44 -6.60
CA GLY A 101 -6.10 4.31 -5.75
C GLY A 101 -7.54 4.40 -5.27
N SER A 102 -8.06 3.33 -4.69
CA SER A 102 -9.38 3.33 -4.06
C SER A 102 -9.32 2.73 -2.66
N THR A 103 -10.16 3.24 -1.76
CA THR A 103 -10.31 2.71 -0.41
C THR A 103 -11.66 3.11 0.17
N LEU A 104 -11.98 2.58 1.35
CA LEU A 104 -13.16 3.01 2.09
C LEU A 104 -12.91 4.38 2.74
N ILE A 105 -13.85 5.33 2.55
CA ILE A 105 -13.71 6.69 3.08
C ILE A 105 -13.67 6.71 4.62
N GLN A 106 -14.27 5.75 5.29
CA GLN A 106 -14.23 5.61 6.75
C GLN A 106 -12.95 4.96 7.29
N SER A 107 -12.03 4.53 6.42
CA SER A 107 -10.79 3.89 6.84
C SER A 107 -9.83 4.83 7.56
N THR A 108 -8.86 4.27 8.25
CA THR A 108 -7.78 4.98 8.96
C THR A 108 -6.87 5.78 8.05
N VAL A 109 -6.87 5.49 6.75
CA VAL A 109 -6.18 6.25 5.69
C VAL A 109 -6.51 7.76 5.74
N PHE A 110 -7.71 8.10 6.23
CA PHE A 110 -8.21 9.48 6.36
C PHE A 110 -8.22 10.01 7.79
N ASN A 111 -7.43 9.42 8.69
CA ASN A 111 -7.22 9.99 10.02
C ASN A 111 -6.51 11.35 9.94
N ASP A 112 -6.51 12.10 11.05
CA ASP A 112 -5.96 13.44 11.11
C ASP A 112 -4.58 13.55 10.46
N GLY A 113 -4.40 14.60 9.65
CA GLY A 113 -3.16 14.83 8.90
C GLY A 113 -3.07 14.16 7.53
N TRP A 114 -4.06 13.38 7.09
CA TRP A 114 -4.03 12.65 5.82
C TRP A 114 -3.72 13.54 4.60
N GLN A 115 -4.24 14.77 4.57
CA GLN A 115 -4.01 15.72 3.48
C GLN A 115 -2.53 16.09 3.35
N LYS A 116 -1.90 16.38 4.48
CA LYS A 116 -0.46 16.71 4.54
C LYS A 116 0.40 15.50 4.16
N ASN A 117 0.06 14.32 4.70
CA ASN A 117 0.84 13.10 4.48
C ASN A 117 0.79 12.64 3.02
N LYS A 118 -0.35 12.83 2.33
CA LYS A 118 -0.55 12.43 0.94
C LYS A 118 -0.31 13.57 -0.07
N GLY A 119 -0.21 14.81 0.38
CA GLY A 119 -0.06 15.97 -0.48
C GLY A 119 -1.29 16.26 -1.35
N ILE A 120 -2.48 15.86 -0.92
CA ILE A 120 -3.75 16.01 -1.64
C ILE A 120 -4.81 16.71 -0.78
N THR A 121 -5.91 17.10 -1.42
CA THR A 121 -7.03 17.80 -0.81
C THR A 121 -8.34 17.06 -1.05
N TYR A 122 -9.45 17.55 -0.53
CA TYR A 122 -10.78 16.98 -0.81
C TYR A 122 -11.09 16.89 -2.29
N LYS A 123 -10.62 17.85 -3.12
CA LYS A 123 -10.85 17.88 -4.58
C LYS A 123 -10.17 16.72 -5.32
N ASP A 124 -9.18 16.10 -4.71
CA ASP A 124 -8.47 14.96 -5.27
C ASP A 124 -9.18 13.62 -4.95
N LEU A 125 -10.24 13.70 -4.13
CA LEU A 125 -11.10 12.57 -3.81
C LEU A 125 -12.33 12.56 -4.73
N GLN A 126 -12.70 11.38 -5.21
CA GLN A 126 -13.86 11.17 -6.06
C GLN A 126 -14.76 10.11 -5.44
N TRP A 127 -16.03 10.47 -5.21
CA TRP A 127 -17.03 9.53 -4.71
C TRP A 127 -17.43 8.54 -5.79
N VAL A 128 -17.30 7.24 -5.54
CA VAL A 128 -17.51 6.22 -6.56
C VAL A 128 -18.97 6.16 -7.03
N ALA A 129 -19.94 6.32 -6.12
CA ALA A 129 -21.35 6.17 -6.45
C ALA A 129 -21.88 7.26 -7.39
N THR A 130 -21.33 8.49 -7.36
CA THR A 130 -21.81 9.62 -8.17
C THR A 130 -20.78 10.15 -9.15
N GLY A 131 -19.49 9.83 -8.95
CA GLY A 131 -18.39 10.39 -9.72
C GLY A 131 -18.00 11.82 -9.32
N GLU A 132 -18.64 12.42 -8.30
CA GLU A 132 -18.35 13.78 -7.89
C GLU A 132 -17.00 13.91 -7.17
N ARG A 133 -16.36 15.08 -7.30
CA ARG A 133 -15.21 15.46 -6.49
C ARG A 133 -15.68 16.00 -5.15
N LEU A 134 -14.98 15.62 -4.05
CA LEU A 134 -15.45 15.95 -2.72
C LEU A 134 -15.11 17.38 -2.32
N THR A 135 -15.96 17.95 -1.48
CA THR A 135 -15.70 19.10 -0.61
C THR A 135 -15.48 18.61 0.83
N LYS A 136 -15.13 19.52 1.75
CA LYS A 136 -15.05 19.17 3.17
C LYS A 136 -16.40 18.66 3.70
N GLU A 137 -17.49 19.30 3.31
CA GLU A 137 -18.85 18.99 3.76
C GLU A 137 -19.27 17.59 3.29
N THR A 138 -19.07 17.27 1.99
CA THR A 138 -19.42 15.95 1.45
C THR A 138 -18.49 14.87 1.98
N PHE A 139 -17.20 15.16 2.19
CA PHE A 139 -16.28 14.25 2.86
C PHE A 139 -16.75 13.90 4.27
N ASP A 140 -17.08 14.91 5.10
CA ASP A 140 -17.54 14.69 6.48
C ASP A 140 -18.87 13.89 6.51
N GLN A 141 -19.74 14.14 5.53
CA GLN A 141 -20.98 13.38 5.36
C GLN A 141 -20.70 11.91 5.05
N TYR A 142 -19.90 11.64 4.01
CA TYR A 142 -19.62 10.28 3.56
C TYR A 142 -18.75 9.49 4.54
N ARG A 143 -17.92 10.16 5.33
CA ARG A 143 -17.22 9.50 6.46
C ARG A 143 -18.18 8.85 7.46
N LYS A 144 -19.39 9.41 7.64
CA LYS A 144 -20.42 8.89 8.57
C LYS A 144 -21.20 7.73 7.95
N THR A 145 -21.48 7.81 6.66
CA THR A 145 -22.28 6.78 5.96
C THR A 145 -21.43 5.60 5.48
N GLY A 146 -20.16 5.84 5.24
CA GLY A 146 -19.26 4.86 4.64
C GLY A 146 -19.43 4.73 3.12
N GLY A 147 -18.47 4.11 2.47
CA GLY A 147 -18.47 3.80 1.05
C GLY A 147 -17.09 3.96 0.41
N THR A 148 -16.99 3.71 -0.88
CA THR A 148 -15.73 3.72 -1.60
C THR A 148 -15.43 5.10 -2.20
N VAL A 149 -14.18 5.53 -2.07
CA VAL A 149 -13.65 6.77 -2.65
C VAL A 149 -12.39 6.47 -3.46
N ILE A 150 -12.23 7.17 -4.58
CA ILE A 150 -11.03 7.15 -5.42
C ILE A 150 -10.14 8.33 -5.01
N LEU A 151 -8.84 8.07 -4.84
CA LEU A 151 -7.81 9.06 -4.51
C LEU A 151 -6.94 9.29 -5.75
N HIS A 152 -6.99 10.47 -6.34
CA HIS A 152 -6.16 10.86 -7.48
C HIS A 152 -4.83 11.41 -6.97
N VAL A 153 -3.90 10.52 -6.65
CA VAL A 153 -2.67 10.84 -5.89
C VAL A 153 -1.39 10.57 -6.67
N MET A 154 -1.43 9.78 -7.75
CA MET A 154 -0.24 9.37 -8.48
C MET A 154 -0.08 10.10 -9.81
N LYS A 155 1.17 10.31 -10.21
CA LYS A 155 1.52 10.93 -11.49
C LYS A 155 1.81 9.84 -12.54
N PRO A 156 1.46 10.05 -13.83
CA PRO A 156 1.76 9.09 -14.91
C PRO A 156 3.25 8.71 -15.00
N ALA A 157 4.15 9.66 -14.74
CA ALA A 157 5.59 9.39 -14.78
C ALA A 157 6.03 8.37 -13.72
N TRP A 158 5.40 8.35 -12.53
CA TRP A 158 5.71 7.37 -11.48
C TRP A 158 5.26 5.97 -11.88
N ILE A 159 4.08 5.87 -12.51
CA ILE A 159 3.57 4.61 -13.05
C ILE A 159 4.49 4.09 -14.15
N ALA A 160 4.90 4.95 -15.09
CA ALA A 160 5.82 4.59 -16.17
C ALA A 160 7.17 4.08 -15.64
N THR A 161 7.72 4.72 -14.60
CA THR A 161 8.95 4.26 -13.93
C THR A 161 8.77 2.85 -13.38
N GLY A 162 7.66 2.59 -12.68
CA GLY A 162 7.40 1.28 -12.11
C GLY A 162 7.18 0.18 -13.15
N ILE A 163 6.41 0.46 -14.22
CA ILE A 163 6.15 -0.50 -15.31
C ILE A 163 7.44 -0.87 -16.05
N ALA A 164 8.36 0.09 -16.21
CA ALA A 164 9.63 -0.15 -16.88
C ALA A 164 10.65 -0.91 -16.03
N ALA A 165 10.43 -1.04 -14.73
CA ALA A 165 11.37 -1.68 -13.82
C ALA A 165 11.34 -3.21 -13.97
N PRO A 166 12.49 -3.88 -14.16
CA PRO A 166 12.55 -5.34 -14.25
C PRO A 166 12.07 -6.01 -12.96
N GLY A 167 11.33 -7.12 -13.09
CA GLY A 167 10.90 -7.93 -11.95
C GLY A 167 9.70 -7.40 -11.17
N VAL A 168 9.13 -6.27 -11.58
CA VAL A 168 7.88 -5.75 -11.01
C VAL A 168 6.67 -6.46 -11.62
N ILE A 169 5.77 -6.94 -10.79
CA ILE A 169 4.52 -7.60 -11.21
C ILE A 169 3.47 -6.51 -11.49
N ILE A 170 2.66 -6.71 -12.54
CA ILE A 170 1.52 -5.84 -12.82
C ILE A 170 0.26 -6.49 -12.27
N ALA A 171 -0.41 -5.78 -11.38
CA ALA A 171 -1.66 -6.21 -10.75
C ALA A 171 -2.77 -5.17 -11.00
N SER A 172 -3.99 -5.50 -10.64
CA SER A 172 -5.14 -4.58 -10.82
C SER A 172 -5.51 -3.82 -9.55
N ASP A 173 -5.11 -4.33 -8.38
CA ASP A 173 -5.64 -3.87 -7.09
C ASP A 173 -7.18 -3.77 -7.10
N GLY A 174 -7.82 -4.75 -7.79
CA GLY A 174 -9.25 -4.76 -8.08
C GLY A 174 -10.06 -5.01 -6.83
N MET A 175 -10.94 -4.09 -6.50
CA MET A 175 -11.91 -4.25 -5.42
C MET A 175 -13.02 -5.23 -5.85
N PRO A 176 -13.44 -6.17 -4.99
CA PRO A 176 -14.58 -7.02 -5.32
C PRO A 176 -15.84 -6.18 -5.52
N TYR A 177 -16.68 -6.55 -6.49
CA TYR A 177 -17.98 -5.93 -6.68
C TYR A 177 -18.84 -6.18 -5.44
N ALA A 178 -18.92 -5.22 -4.54
CA ALA A 178 -20.04 -5.17 -3.60
C ALA A 178 -21.25 -4.64 -4.38
N LYS A 179 -22.37 -5.36 -4.39
CA LYS A 179 -23.64 -4.74 -4.80
C LYS A 179 -23.84 -3.53 -3.87
N LEU A 180 -23.77 -2.34 -4.48
CA LEU A 180 -24.20 -1.12 -3.85
C LEU A 180 -25.70 -1.18 -3.57
#